data_68bc10978078c760cb71446bdbe9d8df
#
_entry.id   68bc10978078c760cb71446bdbe9d8df
#
_cell.length_a   1.000
_cell.length_b   1.000
_cell.length_c   1.000
_cell.angle_alpha   90.00
_cell.angle_beta   90.00
_cell.angle_gamma   90.00
#
_symmetry.space_group_name_H-M   'P 1'
#
loop_
_entity.id
_entity.type
_entity.pdbx_description
1 polymer ?
#
loop_
_entity_poly.entity_id
_entity_poly.type
_entity_poly.pdbx_seq_one_letter_code
_entity_poly.pdbx_strand_id
1 'polypeptide(L)'
;MARDAQKSPSFQQQRVIIPNKHGNKLVGILHESGTQEIVILCHGLRANKENFIMTNLAAVLENAGISSFRFDFTGNGESEGSFEFGSYWREAEDIRAVAQHFQETNRTVIAIVGHSKGANAALLYASKYHDIKTIVNLSGSPDLRIGLEYRFGKDFMERLRKEGFIELKAESAGPYTCFSTLNLLLFAFAEMS
;
A
#
# COMPACT_ATOMS: atom_id res chain seq x y z
N MET A 1 -21.00 16.61 43.10
CA MET A 1 -19.97 15.81 42.42
C MET A 1 -19.98 16.17 40.95
N ALA A 2 -19.06 17.01 40.53
CA ALA A 2 -18.89 17.40 39.13
C ALA A 2 -18.34 16.20 38.36
N ARG A 3 -19.01 15.81 37.28
CA ARG A 3 -18.48 14.82 36.34
C ARG A 3 -17.34 15.52 35.58
N ASP A 4 -16.12 15.02 35.76
CA ASP A 4 -15.00 15.40 34.93
C ASP A 4 -15.38 15.17 33.47
N ALA A 5 -15.50 16.27 32.73
CA ALA A 5 -15.65 16.20 31.28
C ALA A 5 -14.36 15.64 30.71
N GLN A 6 -14.37 14.39 30.36
CA GLN A 6 -13.29 13.68 29.68
C GLN A 6 -13.04 14.44 28.37
N LYS A 7 -11.96 15.20 28.33
CA LYS A 7 -11.50 15.95 27.17
C LYS A 7 -11.31 14.95 26.03
N SER A 8 -12.12 15.04 24.99
CA SER A 8 -11.94 14.23 23.78
C SER A 8 -10.49 14.36 23.32
N PRO A 9 -9.79 13.26 23.01
CA PRO A 9 -8.42 13.34 22.52
C PRO A 9 -8.41 14.22 21.26
N SER A 10 -7.58 15.26 21.27
CA SER A 10 -7.39 16.11 20.10
C SER A 10 -6.50 15.33 19.12
N PHE A 11 -7.08 14.70 18.13
CA PHE A 11 -6.34 14.04 17.08
C PHE A 11 -5.65 15.09 16.20
N GLN A 12 -4.36 14.91 15.99
CA GLN A 12 -3.58 15.79 15.15
C GLN A 12 -3.17 15.02 13.89
N GLN A 13 -3.55 15.56 12.72
CA GLN A 13 -3.08 15.04 11.44
C GLN A 13 -1.82 15.78 11.02
N GLN A 14 -0.79 15.04 10.65
CA GLN A 14 0.48 15.58 10.22
C GLN A 14 0.91 14.96 8.89
N ARG A 15 1.28 15.81 7.94
CA ARG A 15 1.92 15.38 6.69
C ARG A 15 3.37 14.96 6.97
N VAL A 16 3.72 13.72 6.63
CA VAL A 16 5.05 13.15 6.82
C VAL A 16 5.62 12.71 5.47
N ILE A 17 6.92 12.95 5.28
CA ILE A 17 7.65 12.55 4.08
C ILE A 17 8.75 11.58 4.48
N ILE A 18 8.77 10.40 3.87
CA ILE A 18 9.70 9.32 4.20
C ILE A 18 10.46 8.93 2.94
N PRO A 19 11.79 9.04 2.90
CA PRO A 19 12.56 8.54 1.77
C PRO A 19 12.58 7.01 1.76
N ASN A 20 12.35 6.41 0.59
CA ASN A 20 12.55 4.98 0.42
C ASN A 20 14.00 4.68 0.00
N LYS A 21 14.35 3.38 -0.10
CA LYS A 21 15.72 2.95 -0.45
C LYS A 21 16.20 3.40 -1.84
N HIS A 22 15.28 3.80 -2.72
CA HIS A 22 15.59 4.31 -4.06
C HIS A 22 15.72 5.83 -4.12
N GLY A 23 15.60 6.51 -2.96
CA GLY A 23 15.65 7.96 -2.83
C GLY A 23 14.35 8.68 -3.17
N ASN A 24 13.25 7.96 -3.53
CA ASN A 24 11.95 8.57 -3.76
C ASN A 24 11.31 8.97 -2.43
N LYS A 25 10.68 10.12 -2.38
CA LYS A 25 9.92 10.59 -1.23
C LYS A 25 8.53 10.00 -1.23
N LEU A 26 8.22 9.21 -0.21
CA LEU A 26 6.88 8.73 0.08
C LEU A 26 6.15 9.76 0.93
N VAL A 27 4.94 10.12 0.55
CA VAL A 27 4.13 11.13 1.23
C VAL A 27 2.95 10.47 1.92
N GLY A 28 2.77 10.76 3.20
CA GLY A 28 1.67 10.22 3.98
C GLY A 28 1.10 11.19 5.00
N ILE A 29 0.01 10.79 5.63
CA ILE A 29 -0.67 11.49 6.72
C ILE A 29 -0.61 10.61 7.96
N LEU A 30 0.06 11.11 8.99
CA LEU A 30 0.05 10.55 10.32
C LEU A 30 -1.17 11.05 11.08
N HIS A 31 -1.96 10.11 11.59
CA HIS A 31 -3.05 10.34 12.52
C HIS A 31 -2.53 10.03 13.92
N GLU A 32 -2.27 11.08 14.69
CA GLU A 32 -1.61 10.98 15.98
C GLU A 32 -2.61 10.85 17.12
N SER A 33 -2.52 9.77 17.91
CA SER A 33 -3.35 9.54 19.10
C SER A 33 -2.58 9.67 20.41
N GLY A 34 -1.27 9.93 20.34
CA GLY A 34 -0.38 10.00 21.51
C GLY A 34 0.11 8.64 22.02
N THR A 35 -0.22 7.53 21.35
CA THR A 35 0.30 6.20 21.68
C THR A 35 1.59 5.91 20.90
N GLN A 36 2.44 5.02 21.43
CA GLN A 36 3.61 4.53 20.69
C GLN A 36 3.24 3.53 19.59
N GLU A 37 2.09 2.90 19.70
CA GLU A 37 1.59 1.95 18.73
C GLU A 37 1.05 2.66 17.48
N ILE A 38 1.37 2.10 16.30
CA ILE A 38 0.92 2.64 15.03
C ILE A 38 0.54 1.55 14.05
N VAL A 39 -0.50 1.82 13.25
CA VAL A 39 -0.97 0.96 12.16
C VAL A 39 -0.63 1.63 10.82
N ILE A 40 -0.01 0.88 9.91
CA ILE A 40 0.28 1.32 8.54
C ILE A 40 -0.90 0.96 7.63
N LEU A 41 -1.41 1.92 6.85
CA LEU A 41 -2.54 1.75 5.92
C LEU A 41 -2.06 1.85 4.47
N CYS A 42 -2.30 0.80 3.69
CA CYS A 42 -1.81 0.60 2.33
C CYS A 42 -2.97 0.59 1.33
N HIS A 43 -3.01 1.58 0.43
CA HIS A 43 -4.06 1.72 -0.58
C HIS A 43 -3.98 0.70 -1.71
N GLY A 44 -5.06 0.55 -2.50
CA GLY A 44 -5.14 -0.34 -3.63
C GLY A 44 -4.58 0.24 -4.94
N LEU A 45 -4.77 -0.52 -6.02
CA LEU A 45 -4.34 -0.15 -7.36
C LEU A 45 -4.95 1.19 -7.81
N ARG A 46 -4.10 2.10 -8.34
CA ARG A 46 -4.51 3.43 -8.84
C ARG A 46 -5.27 4.27 -7.81
N ALA A 47 -5.17 3.94 -6.54
CA ALA A 47 -5.66 4.74 -5.43
C ALA A 47 -4.52 5.58 -4.84
N ASN A 48 -4.80 6.26 -3.77
CA ASN A 48 -3.85 7.03 -2.99
C ASN A 48 -4.30 7.08 -1.52
N LYS A 49 -3.52 7.73 -0.67
CA LYS A 49 -3.80 7.90 0.76
C LYS A 49 -5.15 8.57 1.08
N GLU A 50 -5.71 9.35 0.13
CA GLU A 50 -7.01 10.03 0.28
C GLU A 50 -8.21 9.17 -0.14
N ASN A 51 -7.96 7.92 -0.57
CA ASN A 51 -9.05 6.98 -0.89
C ASN A 51 -9.95 6.77 0.32
N PHE A 52 -11.28 6.70 0.10
CA PHE A 52 -12.29 6.63 1.15
C PHE A 52 -12.08 5.43 2.11
N ILE A 53 -11.53 4.30 1.65
CA ILE A 53 -11.21 3.15 2.50
C ILE A 53 -10.11 3.53 3.48
N MET A 54 -9.05 4.19 3.02
CA MET A 54 -7.92 4.60 3.86
C MET A 54 -8.34 5.65 4.88
N THR A 55 -9.11 6.65 4.45
CA THR A 55 -9.60 7.71 5.35
C THR A 55 -10.58 7.20 6.40
N ASN A 56 -11.49 6.29 6.03
CA ASN A 56 -12.43 5.68 6.97
C ASN A 56 -11.70 4.77 7.98
N LEU A 57 -10.73 3.96 7.54
CA LEU A 57 -9.92 3.15 8.45
C LEU A 57 -9.15 4.02 9.44
N ALA A 58 -8.53 5.10 8.96
CA ALA A 58 -7.84 6.04 9.83
C ALA A 58 -8.80 6.65 10.88
N ALA A 59 -9.99 7.07 10.47
CA ALA A 59 -10.99 7.62 11.38
C ALA A 59 -11.47 6.60 12.43
N VAL A 60 -11.64 5.32 12.05
CA VAL A 60 -12.00 4.26 12.99
C VAL A 60 -10.88 4.02 14.00
N LEU A 61 -9.62 4.00 13.57
CA LEU A 61 -8.46 3.85 14.44
C LEU A 61 -8.30 5.05 15.37
N GLU A 62 -8.48 6.28 14.86
CA GLU A 62 -8.52 7.49 15.69
C GLU A 62 -9.56 7.36 16.81
N ASN A 63 -10.79 6.98 16.47
CA ASN A 63 -11.86 6.81 17.46
C ASN A 63 -11.54 5.71 18.51
N ALA A 64 -10.73 4.73 18.12
CA ALA A 64 -10.22 3.69 19.02
C ALA A 64 -8.97 4.12 19.82
N GLY A 65 -8.45 5.34 19.62
CA GLY A 65 -7.24 5.82 20.27
C GLY A 65 -5.95 5.20 19.73
N ILE A 66 -5.95 4.71 18.50
CA ILE A 66 -4.81 4.06 17.84
C ILE A 66 -4.25 4.99 16.77
N SER A 67 -2.94 5.27 16.82
CA SER A 67 -2.27 6.05 15.77
C SER A 67 -2.24 5.26 14.47
N SER A 68 -2.37 5.96 13.33
CA SER A 68 -2.24 5.32 12.02
C SER A 68 -1.50 6.21 11.01
N PHE A 69 -0.92 5.58 10.01
CA PHE A 69 -0.25 6.25 8.92
C PHE A 69 -0.76 5.72 7.58
N ARG A 70 -1.44 6.57 6.82
CA ARG A 70 -1.86 6.31 5.44
C ARG A 70 -0.92 7.04 4.50
N PHE A 71 -0.38 6.37 3.49
CA PHE A 71 0.63 6.96 2.61
C PHE A 71 0.40 6.55 1.16
N ASP A 72 1.03 7.29 0.25
CA ASP A 72 1.05 6.99 -1.17
C ASP A 72 2.26 6.12 -1.49
N PHE A 73 2.05 4.99 -2.16
CA PHE A 73 3.13 4.20 -2.73
C PHE A 73 3.90 4.97 -3.81
N THR A 74 5.13 4.58 -4.09
CA THR A 74 5.96 5.13 -5.17
C THR A 74 5.16 5.26 -6.48
N GLY A 75 5.16 6.46 -7.07
CA GLY A 75 4.45 6.76 -8.31
C GLY A 75 2.94 6.92 -8.19
N ASN A 76 2.40 7.01 -6.97
CA ASN A 76 0.99 7.28 -6.71
C ASN A 76 0.82 8.57 -5.91
N GLY A 77 -0.31 9.24 -6.07
CA GLY A 77 -0.68 10.45 -5.32
C GLY A 77 0.40 11.53 -5.35
N GLU A 78 0.92 11.90 -4.18
CA GLU A 78 1.98 12.90 -4.02
C GLU A 78 3.38 12.28 -3.89
N SER A 79 3.50 10.95 -3.86
CA SER A 79 4.80 10.27 -3.76
C SER A 79 5.56 10.32 -5.08
N GLU A 80 6.88 10.48 -4.97
CA GLU A 80 7.78 10.53 -6.12
C GLU A 80 7.88 9.18 -6.84
N GLY A 81 8.50 9.18 -8.02
CA GLY A 81 8.70 8.01 -8.87
C GLY A 81 7.61 7.84 -9.93
N SER A 82 7.68 6.77 -10.69
CA SER A 82 6.71 6.43 -11.73
C SER A 82 5.80 5.29 -11.30
N PHE A 83 4.52 5.40 -11.67
CA PHE A 83 3.56 4.32 -11.45
C PHE A 83 3.91 3.10 -12.30
N GLU A 84 3.91 1.92 -11.68
CA GLU A 84 4.07 0.64 -12.35
C GLU A 84 2.99 -0.34 -11.86
N PHE A 85 2.33 -1.03 -12.79
CA PHE A 85 1.22 -1.91 -12.45
C PHE A 85 1.64 -3.09 -11.59
N GLY A 86 2.70 -3.81 -11.95
CA GLY A 86 3.17 -5.05 -11.32
C GLY A 86 4.22 -4.87 -10.21
N SER A 87 4.32 -3.69 -9.61
CA SER A 87 5.41 -3.32 -8.68
C SER A 87 5.20 -3.78 -7.23
N TYR A 88 4.62 -4.96 -7.01
CA TYR A 88 4.29 -5.44 -5.65
C TYR A 88 5.50 -5.51 -4.72
N TRP A 89 6.66 -6.00 -5.20
CA TRP A 89 7.87 -6.03 -4.39
C TRP A 89 8.41 -4.65 -4.07
N ARG A 90 8.31 -3.69 -5.01
CA ARG A 90 8.68 -2.30 -4.75
C ARG A 90 7.77 -1.68 -3.71
N GLU A 91 6.47 -1.95 -3.78
CA GLU A 91 5.51 -1.50 -2.78
C GLU A 91 5.73 -2.16 -1.41
N ALA A 92 6.12 -3.44 -1.37
CA ALA A 92 6.55 -4.08 -0.12
C ALA A 92 7.80 -3.41 0.49
N GLU A 93 8.71 -2.91 -0.35
CA GLU A 93 9.87 -2.14 0.10
C GLU A 93 9.53 -0.71 0.51
N ASP A 94 8.52 -0.10 -0.08
CA ASP A 94 7.96 1.16 0.42
C ASP A 94 7.36 0.98 1.83
N ILE A 95 6.61 -0.12 2.06
CA ILE A 95 6.13 -0.48 3.40
C ILE A 95 7.32 -0.66 4.36
N ARG A 96 8.42 -1.28 3.91
CA ARG A 96 9.64 -1.43 4.72
C ARG A 96 10.21 -0.09 5.14
N ALA A 97 10.33 0.85 4.22
CA ALA A 97 10.84 2.20 4.52
C ALA A 97 9.96 2.92 5.55
N VAL A 98 8.63 2.81 5.40
CA VAL A 98 7.65 3.39 6.35
C VAL A 98 7.78 2.73 7.72
N ALA A 99 7.85 1.40 7.79
CA ALA A 99 7.98 0.67 9.04
C ALA A 99 9.27 1.03 9.78
N GLN A 100 10.40 1.09 9.08
CA GLN A 100 11.69 1.48 9.65
C GLN A 100 11.67 2.91 10.18
N HIS A 101 11.11 3.86 9.43
CA HIS A 101 10.98 5.24 9.89
C HIS A 101 10.25 5.34 11.24
N PHE A 102 9.14 4.62 11.41
CA PHE A 102 8.41 4.65 12.66
C PHE A 102 9.15 3.91 13.79
N GLN A 103 9.85 2.82 13.51
CA GLN A 103 10.70 2.13 14.49
C GLN A 103 11.85 3.04 14.97
N GLU A 104 12.50 3.77 14.06
CA GLU A 104 13.58 4.72 14.37
C GLU A 104 13.09 5.93 15.21
N THR A 105 11.80 6.26 15.10
CA THR A 105 11.16 7.31 15.91
C THR A 105 10.50 6.76 17.18
N ASN A 106 10.95 5.60 17.68
CA ASN A 106 10.45 4.93 18.90
C ASN A 106 8.96 4.58 18.86
N ARG A 107 8.44 4.23 17.68
CA ARG A 107 7.09 3.71 17.55
C ARG A 107 7.11 2.21 17.29
N THR A 108 6.08 1.55 17.76
CA THR A 108 5.86 0.13 17.51
C THR A 108 4.79 -0.04 16.42
N VAL A 109 5.20 -0.52 15.24
CA VAL A 109 4.25 -0.87 14.19
C VAL A 109 3.58 -2.17 14.58
N ILE A 110 2.31 -2.10 15.00
CA ILE A 110 1.55 -3.26 15.50
C ILE A 110 0.84 -4.03 14.39
N ALA A 111 0.50 -3.35 13.29
CA ALA A 111 -0.17 -3.98 12.16
C ALA A 111 0.07 -3.21 10.85
N ILE A 112 -0.06 -3.93 9.74
CA ILE A 112 -0.23 -3.38 8.39
C ILE A 112 -1.61 -3.78 7.90
N VAL A 113 -2.40 -2.81 7.47
CA VAL A 113 -3.72 -3.01 6.85
C VAL A 113 -3.61 -2.64 5.39
N GLY A 114 -3.80 -3.60 4.51
CA GLY A 114 -3.76 -3.37 3.06
C GLY A 114 -5.10 -3.63 2.40
N HIS A 115 -5.44 -2.80 1.41
CA HIS A 115 -6.60 -2.99 0.56
C HIS A 115 -6.19 -3.40 -0.85
N SER A 116 -6.80 -4.47 -1.39
CA SER A 116 -6.59 -4.94 -2.77
C SER A 116 -5.09 -5.12 -3.08
N LYS A 117 -4.51 -4.39 -4.03
CA LYS A 117 -3.07 -4.41 -4.35
C LYS A 117 -2.19 -4.14 -3.13
N GLY A 118 -2.58 -3.18 -2.27
CA GLY A 118 -1.85 -2.88 -1.03
C GLY A 118 -1.87 -4.03 -0.03
N ALA A 119 -2.93 -4.87 -0.02
CA ALA A 119 -2.96 -6.07 0.79
C ALA A 119 -1.95 -7.12 0.28
N ASN A 120 -1.82 -7.27 -1.03
CA ASN A 120 -0.83 -8.16 -1.61
C ASN A 120 0.60 -7.70 -1.33
N ALA A 121 0.87 -6.40 -1.40
CA ALA A 121 2.17 -5.83 -1.01
C ALA A 121 2.46 -6.08 0.48
N ALA A 122 1.45 -5.96 1.36
CA ALA A 122 1.59 -6.25 2.78
C ALA A 122 1.89 -7.75 3.06
N LEU A 123 1.26 -8.67 2.32
CA LEU A 123 1.57 -10.10 2.41
C LEU A 123 2.99 -10.42 1.94
N LEU A 124 3.45 -9.82 0.84
CA LEU A 124 4.84 -9.94 0.37
C LEU A 124 5.83 -9.36 1.37
N TYR A 125 5.50 -8.22 1.97
CA TYR A 125 6.29 -7.67 3.08
C TYR A 125 6.44 -8.68 4.21
N ALA A 126 5.34 -9.24 4.69
CA ALA A 126 5.33 -10.19 5.80
C ALA A 126 6.12 -11.48 5.46
N SER A 127 6.02 -11.96 4.22
CA SER A 127 6.75 -13.16 3.76
C SER A 127 8.26 -12.97 3.76
N LYS A 128 8.74 -11.71 3.64
CA LYS A 128 10.16 -11.39 3.55
C LYS A 128 10.77 -10.95 4.89
N TYR A 129 10.07 -10.12 5.64
CA TYR A 129 10.68 -9.40 6.78
C TYR A 129 10.32 -9.98 8.16
N HIS A 130 9.17 -10.63 8.31
CA HIS A 130 8.72 -11.35 9.53
C HIS A 130 8.77 -10.53 10.84
N ASP A 131 8.83 -9.19 10.78
CA ASP A 131 9.02 -8.31 11.94
C ASP A 131 7.71 -7.69 12.46
N ILE A 132 6.65 -7.66 11.62
CA ILE A 132 5.32 -7.20 11.99
C ILE A 132 4.36 -8.40 12.04
N LYS A 133 3.77 -8.63 13.21
CA LYS A 133 3.01 -9.86 13.47
C LYS A 133 1.60 -9.88 12.91
N THR A 134 1.02 -8.71 12.64
CA THR A 134 -0.38 -8.60 12.22
C THR A 134 -0.48 -7.99 10.83
N ILE A 135 -1.02 -8.75 9.89
CA ILE A 135 -1.36 -8.27 8.55
C ILE A 135 -2.87 -8.43 8.37
N VAL A 136 -3.52 -7.34 8.01
CA VAL A 136 -4.96 -7.34 7.68
C VAL A 136 -5.10 -7.22 6.18
N ASN A 137 -5.61 -8.28 5.56
CA ASN A 137 -5.86 -8.36 4.13
C ASN A 137 -7.33 -8.00 3.83
N LEU A 138 -7.55 -6.84 3.23
CA LEU A 138 -8.86 -6.40 2.76
C LEU A 138 -8.95 -6.59 1.24
N SER A 139 -9.54 -7.69 0.80
CA SER A 139 -9.78 -8.00 -0.62
C SER A 139 -8.50 -8.09 -1.47
N GLY A 140 -7.37 -8.48 -0.89
CA GLY A 140 -6.19 -8.90 -1.63
C GLY A 140 -6.39 -10.31 -2.21
N SER A 141 -5.77 -10.57 -3.35
CA SER A 141 -5.86 -11.90 -4.00
C SER A 141 -4.92 -12.90 -3.32
N PRO A 142 -5.38 -14.13 -3.05
CA PRO A 142 -4.52 -15.20 -2.54
C PRO A 142 -3.54 -15.73 -3.61
N ASP A 143 -3.84 -15.52 -4.87
CA ASP A 143 -3.00 -15.86 -6.02
C ASP A 143 -3.04 -14.70 -7.02
N LEU A 144 -1.89 -14.07 -7.25
CA LEU A 144 -1.77 -12.91 -8.13
C LEU A 144 -2.01 -13.25 -9.62
N ARG A 145 -1.99 -14.53 -9.97
CA ARG A 145 -2.30 -15.03 -11.34
C ARG A 145 -3.80 -15.07 -11.60
N ILE A 146 -4.60 -15.21 -10.53
CA ILE A 146 -6.07 -15.27 -10.67
C ILE A 146 -6.57 -13.96 -11.28
N GLY A 147 -7.32 -14.11 -12.35
CA GLY A 147 -7.93 -12.98 -13.08
C GLY A 147 -7.06 -12.33 -14.16
N LEU A 148 -5.77 -12.72 -14.30
CA LEU A 148 -4.95 -12.23 -15.41
C LEU A 148 -5.51 -12.67 -16.76
N GLU A 149 -5.86 -13.96 -16.92
CA GLU A 149 -6.48 -14.48 -18.14
C GLU A 149 -7.85 -13.83 -18.41
N TYR A 150 -8.64 -13.61 -17.38
CA TYR A 150 -9.91 -12.91 -17.51
C TYR A 150 -9.74 -11.47 -17.98
N ARG A 151 -8.71 -10.79 -17.46
CA ARG A 151 -8.44 -9.37 -17.76
C ARG A 151 -7.74 -9.15 -19.09
N PHE A 152 -6.82 -10.03 -19.47
CA PHE A 152 -5.90 -9.85 -20.60
C PHE A 152 -6.15 -10.82 -21.76
N GLY A 153 -7.02 -11.83 -21.57
CA GLY A 153 -7.25 -12.93 -22.52
C GLY A 153 -6.33 -14.12 -22.25
N LYS A 154 -6.75 -15.31 -22.69
CA LYS A 154 -5.97 -16.56 -22.45
C LYS A 154 -4.60 -16.56 -23.13
N ASP A 155 -4.45 -15.78 -24.20
CA ASP A 155 -3.24 -15.61 -24.98
C ASP A 155 -2.29 -14.51 -24.44
N PHE A 156 -2.61 -13.92 -23.30
CA PHE A 156 -1.88 -12.75 -22.78
C PHE A 156 -0.39 -12.99 -22.59
N MET A 157 0.00 -14.17 -22.13
CA MET A 157 1.43 -14.51 -21.94
C MET A 157 2.18 -14.66 -23.26
N GLU A 158 1.53 -15.18 -24.31
CA GLU A 158 2.12 -15.31 -25.64
C GLU A 158 2.30 -13.91 -26.27
N ARG A 159 1.26 -13.08 -26.22
CA ARG A 159 1.32 -11.69 -26.69
C ARG A 159 2.41 -10.90 -25.95
N LEU A 160 2.47 -11.05 -24.65
CA LEU A 160 3.47 -10.38 -23.83
C LEU A 160 4.91 -10.80 -24.17
N ARG A 161 5.15 -12.11 -24.45
CA ARG A 161 6.46 -12.59 -24.91
C ARG A 161 6.84 -12.08 -26.30
N LYS A 162 5.84 -11.95 -27.19
CA LYS A 162 6.03 -11.54 -28.58
C LYS A 162 6.19 -10.02 -28.72
N GLU A 163 5.35 -9.27 -28.04
CA GLU A 163 5.20 -7.83 -28.22
C GLU A 163 5.94 -7.03 -27.14
N GLY A 164 6.29 -7.66 -26.02
CA GLY A 164 6.96 -7.03 -24.89
C GLY A 164 6.05 -6.25 -23.96
N PHE A 165 4.79 -6.02 -24.34
CA PHE A 165 3.81 -5.27 -23.57
C PHE A 165 2.38 -5.65 -23.95
N ILE A 166 1.41 -5.28 -23.12
CA ILE A 166 -0.02 -5.36 -23.42
C ILE A 166 -0.62 -3.98 -23.15
N GLU A 167 -1.27 -3.43 -24.19
CA GLU A 167 -2.07 -2.22 -24.03
C GLU A 167 -3.49 -2.57 -23.60
N LEU A 168 -3.96 -1.92 -22.55
CA LEU A 168 -5.37 -1.96 -22.16
C LEU A 168 -6.04 -0.62 -22.46
N LYS A 169 -7.11 -0.66 -23.21
CA LYS A 169 -8.03 0.46 -23.35
C LYS A 169 -8.90 0.49 -22.08
N ALA A 170 -8.72 1.47 -21.25
CA ALA A 170 -9.64 1.71 -20.15
C ALA A 170 -10.89 2.42 -20.70
N GLU A 171 -12.03 1.78 -20.68
CA GLU A 171 -13.30 2.37 -21.14
C GLU A 171 -13.74 3.60 -20.32
N SER A 172 -13.10 3.90 -19.19
CA SER A 172 -13.55 4.96 -18.28
C SER A 172 -12.47 5.86 -17.67
N ALA A 173 -11.19 5.74 -18.01
CA ALA A 173 -10.16 6.54 -17.35
C ALA A 173 -8.92 6.77 -18.22
N GLY A 174 -8.98 7.74 -19.13
CA GLY A 174 -7.81 8.32 -19.80
C GLY A 174 -7.01 7.37 -20.72
N PRO A 175 -5.98 7.87 -21.40
CA PRO A 175 -5.28 7.11 -22.42
C PRO A 175 -4.42 5.99 -21.82
N TYR A 176 -4.61 4.80 -22.35
CA TYR A 176 -3.79 3.58 -22.34
C TYR A 176 -2.93 3.29 -21.08
N THR A 177 -3.23 2.17 -20.41
CA THR A 177 -2.29 1.57 -19.47
C THR A 177 -1.43 0.53 -20.21
N CYS A 178 -0.13 0.83 -20.34
CA CYS A 178 0.84 -0.09 -20.95
C CYS A 178 1.45 -0.99 -19.86
N PHE A 179 1.55 -2.30 -20.13
CA PHE A 179 2.18 -3.27 -19.26
C PHE A 179 3.40 -3.85 -19.98
N SER A 180 4.59 -3.79 -19.34
CA SER A 180 5.79 -4.40 -19.89
C SER A 180 5.92 -5.87 -19.48
N THR A 181 6.60 -6.65 -20.30
CA THR A 181 6.93 -8.07 -20.04
C THR A 181 7.62 -8.25 -18.68
N LEU A 182 8.53 -7.35 -18.34
CA LEU A 182 9.31 -7.42 -17.11
C LEU A 182 8.39 -7.33 -15.87
N ASN A 183 7.43 -6.44 -15.88
CA ASN A 183 6.51 -6.23 -14.75
C ASN A 183 5.54 -7.38 -14.54
N LEU A 184 5.11 -8.05 -15.61
CA LEU A 184 4.23 -9.22 -15.53
C LEU A 184 5.00 -10.51 -15.24
N LEU A 185 6.25 -10.65 -15.69
CA LEU A 185 7.12 -11.77 -15.33
C LEU A 185 7.54 -11.70 -13.85
N LEU A 186 7.85 -10.51 -13.31
CA LEU A 186 8.08 -10.33 -11.88
C LEU A 186 6.84 -10.69 -11.05
N PHE A 187 5.65 -10.46 -11.58
CA PHE A 187 4.37 -10.86 -11.00
C PHE A 187 4.21 -12.39 -10.93
N ALA A 188 4.65 -13.11 -11.97
CA ALA A 188 4.55 -14.57 -12.04
C ALA A 188 5.67 -15.28 -11.27
N PHE A 189 6.87 -14.70 -11.18
CA PHE A 189 8.04 -15.27 -10.49
C PHE A 189 8.08 -14.99 -9.00
N ALA A 190 7.36 -13.98 -8.50
CA ALA A 190 7.27 -13.69 -7.06
C ALA A 190 6.61 -14.82 -6.25
N GLU A 191 5.98 -15.77 -6.92
CA GLU A 191 5.30 -16.92 -6.29
C GLU A 191 6.08 -18.25 -6.40
N MET A 192 7.27 -18.26 -7.03
CA MET A 192 8.03 -19.50 -7.29
C MET A 192 9.30 -19.67 -6.44
N SER A 193 9.52 -18.79 -5.44
CA SER A 193 10.70 -18.87 -4.54
C SER A 193 10.31 -18.96 -3.07
#